data_df0a1388e85dad89fcaf4c2e41457482
#
_entry.id   df0a1388e85dad89fcaf4c2e41457482
#
_cell.length_a   1.000
_cell.length_b   1.000
_cell.length_c   1.000
_cell.angle_alpha   90.00
_cell.angle_beta   90.00
_cell.angle_gamma   90.00
#
_symmetry.space_group_name_H-M   'P 1'
#
loop_
_entity.id
_entity.type
_entity.pdbx_description
1 polymer ?
#
loop_
_entity_poly.entity_id
_entity_poly.type
_entity_poly.pdbx_seq_one_letter_code
_entity_poly.pdbx_strand_id
1 'polypeptide(L)'
;MINNLNLENIKVVIFDYDGTLAIHRDKDFVKHRNESVDKRLNYYANAYQKPSNFYIDIEPCDRSEVLYKLVQELRNKNIKMYCLSGMKFSFHFKAKQDFINTQYGDDIELISVGTQELKLDGIKIISELNKCSFDEILYIEDLEDTVKFLKSKGINVINVNEIKWGVC
;
A
#
# COMPACT_ATOMS: atom_id res chain seq x y z
N MET A 1 20.79 5.61 -2.12
CA MET A 1 19.76 6.65 -1.88
C MET A 1 18.69 6.56 -2.94
N ILE A 2 17.45 6.76 -2.58
CA ILE A 2 16.33 6.85 -3.54
C ILE A 2 16.40 8.22 -4.19
N ASN A 3 16.58 8.27 -5.51
CA ASN A 3 16.93 9.52 -6.21
C ASN A 3 15.76 10.49 -6.40
N ASN A 4 14.51 10.08 -6.20
CA ASN A 4 13.33 10.89 -6.50
C ASN A 4 12.34 11.03 -5.35
N LEU A 5 12.73 10.64 -4.13
CA LEU A 5 11.94 10.87 -2.92
C LEU A 5 12.66 11.87 -2.01
N ASN A 6 12.03 13.00 -1.77
CA ASN A 6 12.46 13.88 -0.70
C ASN A 6 11.82 13.41 0.62
N LEU A 7 12.63 12.86 1.52
CA LEU A 7 12.22 12.37 2.83
C LEU A 7 12.55 13.34 3.97
N GLU A 8 13.00 14.56 3.66
CA GLU A 8 13.54 15.49 4.66
C GLU A 8 12.53 15.88 5.73
N ASN A 9 11.27 16.11 5.34
CA ASN A 9 10.19 16.49 6.26
C ASN A 9 9.19 15.36 6.51
N ILE A 10 9.44 14.15 5.99
CA ILE A 10 8.50 13.04 6.11
C ILE A 10 8.65 12.37 7.48
N LYS A 11 7.57 12.31 8.23
CA LYS A 11 7.46 11.62 9.51
C LYS A 11 6.81 10.25 9.40
N VAL A 12 5.94 10.09 8.39
CA VAL A 12 5.16 8.88 8.18
C VAL A 12 5.17 8.50 6.72
N VAL A 13 5.41 7.20 6.44
CA VAL A 13 5.19 6.62 5.11
C VAL A 13 4.07 5.60 5.19
N ILE A 14 3.12 5.70 4.28
CA ILE A 14 1.99 4.77 4.16
C ILE A 14 2.10 4.06 2.82
N PHE A 15 2.06 2.75 2.84
CA PHE A 15 2.02 1.91 1.66
C PHE A 15 0.60 1.42 1.39
N ASP A 16 0.14 1.41 0.15
CA ASP A 16 -0.92 0.51 -0.26
C ASP A 16 -0.43 -0.94 -0.24
N TYR A 17 -1.35 -1.90 -0.20
CA TYR A 17 -1.01 -3.32 -0.17
C TYR A 17 -1.05 -3.95 -1.56
N ASP A 18 -2.25 -3.99 -2.18
CA ASP A 18 -2.51 -4.76 -3.39
C ASP A 18 -1.94 -4.07 -4.65
N GLY A 19 -0.83 -4.57 -5.16
CA GLY A 19 -0.07 -4.03 -6.29
C GLY A 19 1.03 -3.07 -5.91
N THR A 20 1.11 -2.70 -4.64
CA THR A 20 2.21 -1.90 -4.09
C THR A 20 3.18 -2.81 -3.33
N LEU A 21 2.79 -3.39 -2.21
CA LEU A 21 3.65 -4.32 -1.45
C LEU A 21 3.59 -5.75 -1.99
N ALA A 22 2.42 -6.18 -2.44
CA ALA A 22 2.14 -7.54 -2.86
C ALA A 22 1.31 -7.62 -4.13
N ILE A 23 1.50 -8.66 -4.91
CA ILE A 23 0.65 -9.01 -6.06
C ILE A 23 0.06 -10.40 -5.87
N HIS A 24 -1.10 -10.63 -6.46
CA HIS A 24 -1.70 -11.94 -6.49
C HIS A 24 -1.13 -12.77 -7.65
N ARG A 25 -0.85 -14.05 -7.42
CA ARG A 25 -0.47 -14.99 -8.47
C ARG A 25 -1.61 -15.35 -9.39
N ASP A 26 -2.84 -15.18 -8.91
CA ASP A 26 -4.03 -15.42 -9.72
C ASP A 26 -4.06 -14.44 -10.92
N LYS A 27 -3.87 -15.00 -12.12
CA LYS A 27 -3.87 -14.24 -13.36
C LYS A 27 -5.21 -13.56 -13.64
N ASP A 28 -6.31 -14.15 -13.17
CA ASP A 28 -7.64 -13.56 -13.32
C ASP A 28 -7.78 -12.34 -12.43
N PHE A 29 -7.22 -12.35 -11.22
CA PHE A 29 -7.18 -11.16 -10.36
C PHE A 29 -6.47 -9.99 -11.05
N VAL A 30 -5.27 -10.24 -11.57
CA VAL A 30 -4.47 -9.21 -12.25
C VAL A 30 -5.21 -8.65 -13.46
N LYS A 31 -5.87 -9.51 -14.23
CA LYS A 31 -6.68 -9.11 -15.39
C LYS A 31 -7.84 -8.20 -14.97
N HIS A 32 -8.61 -8.59 -13.97
CA HIS A 32 -9.79 -7.86 -13.53
C HIS A 32 -9.48 -6.59 -12.74
N ARG A 33 -8.28 -6.46 -12.18
CA ARG A 33 -7.82 -5.26 -11.50
C ARG A 33 -7.80 -4.03 -12.41
N ASN A 34 -7.46 -4.22 -13.68
CA ASN A 34 -7.37 -3.15 -14.68
C ASN A 34 -8.68 -2.90 -15.46
N GLU A 35 -9.75 -3.59 -15.10
CA GLU A 35 -11.07 -3.38 -15.71
C GLU A 35 -11.84 -2.22 -15.06
N SER A 36 -12.99 -1.88 -15.66
CA SER A 36 -13.90 -0.88 -15.08
C SER A 36 -14.28 -1.23 -13.63
N VAL A 37 -14.61 -0.21 -12.83
CA VAL A 37 -14.98 -0.37 -11.41
C VAL A 37 -16.05 -1.44 -11.22
N ASP A 38 -17.11 -1.45 -12.04
CA ASP A 38 -18.21 -2.40 -11.92
C ASP A 38 -17.77 -3.85 -12.16
N LYS A 39 -16.95 -4.08 -13.17
CA LYS A 39 -16.42 -5.43 -13.45
C LYS A 39 -15.48 -5.91 -12.35
N ARG A 40 -14.62 -5.02 -11.87
CA ARG A 40 -13.73 -5.27 -10.75
C ARG A 40 -14.48 -5.61 -9.47
N LEU A 41 -15.53 -4.85 -9.13
CA LEU A 41 -16.38 -5.11 -7.96
C LEU A 41 -17.11 -6.46 -8.08
N ASN A 42 -17.64 -6.78 -9.25
CA ASN A 42 -18.28 -8.08 -9.50
C ASN A 42 -17.29 -9.25 -9.37
N TYR A 43 -16.08 -9.09 -9.88
CA TYR A 43 -15.03 -10.10 -9.70
C TYR A 43 -14.71 -10.31 -8.23
N TYR A 44 -14.47 -9.23 -7.48
CA TYR A 44 -14.17 -9.32 -6.05
C TYR A 44 -15.33 -9.93 -5.25
N ALA A 45 -16.57 -9.56 -5.54
CA ALA A 45 -17.72 -10.13 -4.85
C ALA A 45 -17.80 -11.65 -5.03
N ASN A 46 -17.48 -12.16 -6.22
CA ASN A 46 -17.45 -13.60 -6.51
C ASN A 46 -16.22 -14.29 -5.92
N ALA A 47 -15.05 -13.68 -5.99
CA ALA A 47 -13.81 -14.21 -5.44
C ALA A 47 -13.86 -14.33 -3.91
N TYR A 48 -14.46 -13.35 -3.23
CA TYR A 48 -14.64 -13.36 -1.77
C TYR A 48 -15.62 -14.42 -1.25
N GLN A 49 -16.50 -14.94 -2.10
CA GLN A 49 -17.41 -16.03 -1.71
C GLN A 49 -16.71 -17.38 -1.65
N LYS A 50 -15.56 -17.53 -2.28
CA LYS A 50 -14.76 -18.74 -2.16
C LYS A 50 -13.91 -18.61 -0.91
N PRO A 51 -13.99 -19.54 0.07
CA PRO A 51 -13.06 -19.60 1.21
C PRO A 51 -11.67 -20.03 0.73
N SER A 52 -11.24 -19.46 -0.37
CA SER A 52 -9.98 -19.82 -1.00
C SER A 52 -8.88 -18.95 -0.39
N ASN A 53 -7.72 -19.45 -0.48
CA ASN A 53 -6.41 -18.92 -0.22
C ASN A 53 -6.11 -17.59 -0.97
N PHE A 54 -7.11 -16.76 -1.23
CA PHE A 54 -7.03 -15.55 -2.07
C PHE A 54 -5.91 -14.60 -1.64
N TYR A 55 -5.65 -14.52 -0.31
CA TYR A 55 -4.54 -13.77 0.24
C TYR A 55 -3.39 -14.65 0.74
N ILE A 56 -3.45 -15.95 0.52
CA ILE A 56 -2.34 -16.88 0.83
C ILE A 56 -1.45 -17.05 -0.41
N ASP A 57 -2.03 -16.99 -1.62
CA ASP A 57 -1.30 -17.12 -2.87
C ASP A 57 -0.89 -15.73 -3.43
N ILE A 58 -0.05 -15.05 -2.67
CA ILE A 58 0.49 -13.73 -2.96
C ILE A 58 2.01 -13.79 -3.01
N GLU A 59 2.60 -12.90 -3.78
CA GLU A 59 4.04 -12.73 -3.90
C GLU A 59 4.43 -11.25 -3.83
N PRO A 60 5.69 -10.92 -3.55
CA PRO A 60 6.17 -9.54 -3.63
C PRO A 60 5.93 -8.95 -5.02
N CYS A 61 5.56 -7.67 -5.08
CA CYS A 61 5.40 -6.98 -6.37
C CYS A 61 6.73 -6.88 -7.12
N ASP A 62 6.69 -6.54 -8.40
CA ASP A 62 7.89 -6.39 -9.26
C ASP A 62 8.85 -5.31 -8.75
N ARG A 63 8.39 -4.43 -7.87
CA ARG A 63 9.17 -3.38 -7.23
C ARG A 63 9.67 -3.73 -5.84
N SER A 64 9.49 -4.98 -5.41
CA SER A 64 9.79 -5.43 -4.04
C SER A 64 11.23 -5.17 -3.61
N GLU A 65 12.21 -5.31 -4.50
CA GLU A 65 13.61 -5.02 -4.18
C GLU A 65 13.83 -3.54 -3.85
N VAL A 66 13.22 -2.65 -4.63
CA VAL A 66 13.28 -1.19 -4.41
C VAL A 66 12.56 -0.81 -3.13
N LEU A 67 11.39 -1.40 -2.90
CA LEU A 67 10.60 -1.18 -1.68
C LEU A 67 11.31 -1.70 -0.44
N TYR A 68 11.96 -2.86 -0.50
CA TYR A 68 12.75 -3.38 0.60
C TYR A 68 13.87 -2.39 0.99
N LYS A 69 14.61 -1.89 0.00
CA LYS A 69 15.65 -0.87 0.23
C LYS A 69 15.08 0.43 0.81
N LEU A 70 13.89 0.86 0.34
CA LEU A 70 13.19 2.01 0.89
C LEU A 70 12.85 1.78 2.36
N VAL A 71 12.25 0.64 2.70
CA VAL A 71 11.91 0.27 4.08
C VAL A 71 13.14 0.32 4.99
N GLN A 72 14.29 -0.20 4.54
CA GLN A 72 15.54 -0.09 5.31
C GLN A 72 16.00 1.36 5.50
N GLU A 73 15.87 2.21 4.48
CA GLU A 73 16.20 3.64 4.60
C GLU A 73 15.27 4.36 5.57
N LEU A 74 13.96 4.05 5.54
CA LEU A 74 12.98 4.59 6.47
C LEU A 74 13.27 4.20 7.92
N ARG A 75 13.64 2.94 8.17
CA ARG A 75 14.10 2.47 9.49
C ARG A 75 15.29 3.26 10.00
N ASN A 76 16.29 3.42 9.16
CA ASN A 76 17.51 4.15 9.52
C ASN A 76 17.23 5.63 9.87
N LYS A 77 16.15 6.17 9.33
CA LYS A 77 15.68 7.54 9.61
C LYS A 77 14.64 7.61 10.74
N ASN A 78 14.25 6.49 11.34
CA ASN A 78 13.17 6.39 12.33
C ASN A 78 11.82 6.94 11.83
N ILE A 79 11.54 6.81 10.55
CA ILE A 79 10.26 7.21 9.95
C ILE A 79 9.23 6.10 10.22
N LYS A 80 8.07 6.47 10.74
CA LYS A 80 6.96 5.54 10.99
C LYS A 80 6.41 4.97 9.70
N MET A 81 6.06 3.69 9.72
CA MET A 81 5.55 2.99 8.53
C MET A 81 4.21 2.34 8.80
N TYR A 82 3.29 2.51 7.87
CA TYR A 82 1.97 1.89 7.87
C TYR A 82 1.68 1.26 6.52
N CYS A 83 0.84 0.23 6.52
CA CYS A 83 0.17 -0.25 5.31
C CYS A 83 -1.32 0.02 5.44
N LEU A 84 -1.93 0.69 4.47
CA LEU A 84 -3.35 1.04 4.48
C LEU A 84 -4.06 0.29 3.36
N SER A 85 -4.89 -0.68 3.71
CA SER A 85 -5.51 -1.58 2.74
C SER A 85 -7.03 -1.70 2.92
N GLY A 86 -7.75 -1.67 1.80
CA GLY A 86 -9.17 -1.99 1.78
C GLY A 86 -9.40 -3.49 2.03
N MET A 87 -10.14 -3.84 3.09
CA MET A 87 -10.45 -5.23 3.43
C MET A 87 -11.89 -5.39 3.89
N LYS A 88 -12.56 -6.43 3.38
CA LYS A 88 -13.94 -6.76 3.78
C LYS A 88 -14.02 -7.80 4.89
N PHE A 89 -12.98 -8.62 5.08
CA PHE A 89 -13.00 -9.76 5.98
C PHE A 89 -11.78 -9.78 6.90
N SER A 90 -12.00 -10.06 8.17
CA SER A 90 -10.95 -10.06 9.20
C SER A 90 -9.84 -11.10 8.95
N PHE A 91 -10.12 -12.23 8.32
CA PHE A 91 -9.10 -13.24 8.04
C PHE A 91 -8.10 -12.77 6.97
N HIS A 92 -8.46 -11.82 6.10
CA HIS A 92 -7.53 -11.18 5.18
C HIS A 92 -6.49 -10.33 5.92
N PHE A 93 -6.87 -9.74 7.04
CA PHE A 93 -5.97 -8.92 7.85
C PHE A 93 -4.73 -9.72 8.28
N LYS A 94 -4.97 -10.89 8.88
CA LYS A 94 -3.86 -11.74 9.34
C LYS A 94 -2.94 -12.15 8.19
N ALA A 95 -3.51 -12.60 7.07
CA ALA A 95 -2.71 -13.04 5.92
C ALA A 95 -1.84 -11.90 5.35
N LYS A 96 -2.40 -10.69 5.23
CA LYS A 96 -1.66 -9.50 4.78
C LYS A 96 -0.59 -9.09 5.77
N GLN A 97 -0.88 -9.06 7.06
CA GLN A 97 0.11 -8.70 8.08
C GLN A 97 1.24 -9.74 8.14
N ASP A 98 0.93 -11.04 8.09
CA ASP A 98 1.93 -12.11 8.07
C ASP A 98 2.86 -11.98 6.84
N PHE A 99 2.31 -11.64 5.67
CA PHE A 99 3.10 -11.37 4.47
C PHE A 99 4.02 -10.15 4.65
N ILE A 100 3.50 -9.03 5.15
CA ILE A 100 4.29 -7.82 5.40
C ILE A 100 5.45 -8.15 6.33
N ASN A 101 5.17 -8.81 7.46
CA ASN A 101 6.17 -9.15 8.47
C ASN A 101 7.27 -10.05 7.88
N THR A 102 6.89 -11.02 7.06
CA THR A 102 7.84 -11.95 6.44
C THR A 102 8.70 -11.28 5.37
N GLN A 103 8.10 -10.40 4.56
CA GLN A 103 8.77 -9.83 3.40
C GLN A 103 9.52 -8.54 3.71
N TYR A 104 8.96 -7.70 4.57
CA TYR A 104 9.46 -6.34 4.81
C TYR A 104 9.87 -6.09 6.27
N GLY A 105 9.36 -6.87 7.23
CA GLY A 105 9.61 -6.75 8.67
C GLY A 105 8.37 -6.34 9.45
N ASP A 106 8.45 -6.44 10.77
CA ASP A 106 7.33 -6.33 11.72
C ASP A 106 7.02 -4.89 12.18
N ASP A 107 7.72 -3.91 11.64
CA ASP A 107 7.56 -2.49 11.96
C ASP A 107 6.64 -1.72 11.00
N ILE A 108 6.01 -2.41 10.04
CA ILE A 108 4.95 -1.86 9.19
C ILE A 108 3.59 -2.30 9.73
N GLU A 109 2.88 -1.37 10.34
CA GLU A 109 1.56 -1.63 10.93
C GLU A 109 0.46 -1.62 9.86
N LEU A 110 -0.30 -2.72 9.74
CA LEU A 110 -1.42 -2.80 8.81
C LEU A 110 -2.69 -2.18 9.41
N ILE A 111 -3.28 -1.26 8.68
CA ILE A 111 -4.57 -0.65 8.99
C ILE A 111 -5.60 -1.02 7.91
N SER A 112 -6.73 -1.55 8.35
CA SER A 112 -7.85 -1.88 7.45
C SER A 112 -8.82 -0.72 7.32
N VAL A 113 -9.24 -0.41 6.08
CA VAL A 113 -10.21 0.66 5.78
C VAL A 113 -11.36 0.05 5.00
N GLY A 114 -12.01 -0.84 5.10
CA GLY A 114 -13.20 -1.39 4.43
C GLY A 114 -13.25 -1.19 2.89
N THR A 115 -13.08 0.02 2.38
CA THR A 115 -13.09 0.34 0.95
C THR A 115 -11.99 1.32 0.55
N GLN A 116 -11.76 1.47 -0.77
CA GLN A 116 -10.77 2.42 -1.31
C GLN A 116 -11.14 3.88 -1.01
N GLU A 117 -12.43 4.20 -0.99
CA GLU A 117 -12.91 5.56 -0.71
C GLU A 117 -12.58 5.99 0.72
N LEU A 118 -12.49 5.03 1.65
CA LEU A 118 -12.14 5.28 3.04
C LEU A 118 -10.63 5.43 3.29
N LYS A 119 -9.78 5.30 2.27
CA LYS A 119 -8.34 5.52 2.42
C LYS A 119 -8.01 6.92 2.95
N LEU A 120 -8.73 7.95 2.50
CA LEU A 120 -8.51 9.31 3.00
C LEU A 120 -8.79 9.42 4.51
N ASP A 121 -9.82 8.75 5.00
CA ASP A 121 -10.13 8.74 6.43
C ASP A 121 -9.10 7.95 7.23
N GLY A 122 -8.60 6.84 6.68
CA GLY A 122 -7.46 6.12 7.25
C GLY A 122 -6.20 6.99 7.35
N ILE A 123 -5.89 7.79 6.32
CA ILE A 123 -4.75 8.72 6.34
C ILE A 123 -4.95 9.80 7.41
N LYS A 124 -6.17 10.34 7.60
CA LYS A 124 -6.48 11.30 8.66
C LYS A 124 -6.22 10.69 10.05
N ILE A 125 -6.69 9.47 10.28
CA ILE A 125 -6.46 8.75 11.55
C ILE A 125 -4.95 8.59 11.81
N ILE A 126 -4.18 8.17 10.80
CA ILE A 126 -2.73 8.03 10.92
C ILE A 126 -2.06 9.39 11.22
N SER A 127 -2.50 10.45 10.55
CA SER A 127 -2.04 11.83 10.80
C SER A 127 -2.26 12.25 12.25
N GLU A 128 -3.46 12.03 12.79
CA GLU A 128 -3.82 12.34 14.17
C GLU A 128 -3.00 11.52 15.18
N LEU A 129 -2.88 10.21 14.96
CA LEU A 129 -2.10 9.31 15.82
C LEU A 129 -0.62 9.71 15.91
N ASN A 130 -0.05 10.21 14.81
CA ASN A 130 1.36 10.60 14.74
C ASN A 130 1.58 12.11 14.94
N LYS A 131 0.52 12.88 15.15
CA LYS A 131 0.58 14.36 15.31
C LYS A 131 1.38 15.01 14.18
N CYS A 132 1.10 14.61 12.95
CA CYS A 132 1.74 15.12 11.73
C CYS A 132 0.70 15.68 10.76
N SER A 133 1.11 16.64 9.94
CA SER A 133 0.29 17.19 8.86
C SER A 133 0.39 16.33 7.59
N PHE A 134 -0.48 16.58 6.61
CA PHE A 134 -0.52 15.78 5.38
C PHE A 134 0.74 15.92 4.53
N ASP A 135 1.42 17.05 4.57
CA ASP A 135 2.70 17.28 3.90
C ASP A 135 3.88 16.53 4.55
N GLU A 136 3.72 16.08 5.80
CA GLU A 136 4.68 15.23 6.50
C GLU A 136 4.42 13.72 6.31
N ILE A 137 3.38 13.37 5.52
CA ILE A 137 3.03 12.00 5.15
C ILE A 137 3.36 11.76 3.68
N LEU A 138 4.05 10.68 3.39
CA LEU A 138 4.21 10.16 2.03
C LEU A 138 3.35 8.91 1.86
N TYR A 139 2.44 8.91 0.88
CA TYR A 139 1.65 7.75 0.51
C TYR A 139 2.20 7.11 -0.76
N ILE A 140 2.36 5.79 -0.77
CA ILE A 140 2.87 5.02 -1.92
C ILE A 140 1.74 4.13 -2.43
N GLU A 141 1.38 4.30 -3.69
CA GLU A 141 0.20 3.72 -4.33
C GLU A 141 0.55 3.27 -5.76
N ASP A 142 -0.15 2.27 -6.29
CA ASP A 142 0.03 1.84 -7.66
C ASP A 142 -1.08 2.30 -8.61
N LEU A 143 -2.29 2.55 -8.09
CA LEU A 143 -3.44 2.97 -8.90
C LEU A 143 -3.41 4.47 -9.19
N GLU A 144 -3.25 4.84 -10.47
CA GLU A 144 -3.21 6.23 -10.93
C GLU A 144 -4.41 7.08 -10.49
N ASP A 145 -5.62 6.52 -10.49
CA ASP A 145 -6.81 7.24 -10.07
C ASP A 145 -6.80 7.57 -8.57
N THR A 146 -6.31 6.64 -7.74
CA THR A 146 -6.10 6.87 -6.31
C THR A 146 -5.00 7.91 -6.07
N VAL A 147 -3.90 7.85 -6.82
CA VAL A 147 -2.82 8.85 -6.77
C VAL A 147 -3.38 10.25 -7.06
N LYS A 148 -4.14 10.41 -8.16
CA LYS A 148 -4.75 11.70 -8.55
C LYS A 148 -5.73 12.19 -7.48
N PHE A 149 -6.59 11.30 -6.99
CA PHE A 149 -7.58 11.65 -5.97
C PHE A 149 -6.90 12.15 -4.68
N LEU A 150 -5.94 11.40 -4.15
CA LEU A 150 -5.26 11.78 -2.90
C LEU A 150 -4.42 13.06 -3.07
N LYS A 151 -3.74 13.23 -4.20
CA LYS A 151 -3.06 14.49 -4.54
C LYS A 151 -4.02 15.68 -4.53
N SER A 152 -5.25 15.52 -5.06
CA SER A 152 -6.27 16.57 -5.02
C SER A 152 -6.74 16.96 -3.62
N LYS A 153 -6.47 16.10 -2.63
CA LYS A 153 -6.76 16.33 -1.19
C LYS A 153 -5.55 16.86 -0.42
N GLY A 154 -4.46 17.19 -1.10
CA GLY A 154 -3.25 17.73 -0.48
C GLY A 154 -2.34 16.67 0.15
N ILE A 155 -2.56 15.39 -0.13
CA ILE A 155 -1.68 14.31 0.33
C ILE A 155 -0.47 14.23 -0.60
N ASN A 156 0.73 14.09 -0.03
CA ASN A 156 1.93 13.80 -0.78
C ASN A 156 1.93 12.31 -1.20
N VAL A 157 1.70 12.05 -2.47
CA VAL A 157 1.54 10.69 -3.02
C VAL A 157 2.49 10.47 -4.17
N ILE A 158 3.10 9.30 -4.22
CA ILE A 158 3.89 8.84 -5.35
C ILE A 158 3.36 7.49 -5.86
N ASN A 159 3.39 7.31 -7.19
CA ASN A 159 3.15 6.00 -7.76
C ASN A 159 4.38 5.11 -7.52
N VAL A 160 4.17 3.87 -7.05
CA VAL A 160 5.24 2.91 -6.75
C VAL A 160 6.16 2.69 -7.96
N ASN A 161 5.63 2.76 -9.18
CA ASN A 161 6.39 2.58 -10.41
C ASN A 161 7.33 3.75 -10.74
N GLU A 162 7.12 4.91 -10.12
CA GLU A 162 7.98 6.09 -10.27
C GLU A 162 9.19 6.06 -9.33
N ILE A 163 9.19 5.21 -8.31
CA ILE A 163 10.29 5.11 -7.34
C ILE A 163 11.52 4.52 -8.04
N LYS A 164 12.62 5.25 -8.03
CA LYS A 164 13.89 4.84 -8.63
C LYS A 164 14.97 4.72 -7.57
N TRP A 165 15.66 3.60 -7.56
CA TRP A 165 16.87 3.44 -6.79
C TRP A 165 18.07 3.93 -7.63
N GLY A 166 18.80 4.89 -7.12
CA GLY A 166 20.02 5.35 -7.78
C GLY A 166 21.12 4.30 -7.67
N VAL A 167 21.67 3.91 -8.82
CA VAL A 167 22.96 3.23 -8.87
C VAL A 167 24.00 4.34 -8.65
N CYS A 168 24.73 4.27 -7.54
CA CYS A 168 25.92 5.10 -7.34
C CYS A 168 27.04 4.59 -8.23
#